data_4d4d3c4f849a8b3166f96b0985ace4da
#
_entry.id   4d4d3c4f849a8b3166f96b0985ace4da
#
_cell.length_a   1.000
_cell.length_b   1.000
_cell.length_c   1.000
_cell.angle_alpha   90.00
_cell.angle_beta   90.00
_cell.angle_gamma   90.00
#
_symmetry.space_group_name_H-M   'P 1'
#
loop_
_entity.id
_entity.type
_entity.pdbx_description
1 polymer ?
#
loop_
_entity_poly.entity_id
_entity_poly.type
_entity_poly.pdbx_seq_one_letter_code
_entity_poly.pdbx_strand_id
1 'polypeptide(L)' 'MKADVGHLIHADRRFSPPWTVEEYRGIFFIVRDANKFAVAYVYFESEPGRRVAAKLMTKDDARKIAAGIAKLLELLKRLQ' A
#
# COMPACT_ATOMS: atom_id res chain seq x y z
N MET A 1 14.98 -23.27 8.24
CA MET A 1 14.33 -22.96 7.61
C MET A 1 14.31 -23.03 6.87
N LYS A 2 14.07 -23.44 7.08
CA LYS A 2 13.77 -23.46 6.20
C LYS A 2 13.27 -23.02 5.65
N ALA A 3 13.72 -22.94 5.80
CA ALA A 3 12.95 -22.36 5.00
C ALA A 3 12.08 -22.92 4.55
N ASP A 4 12.07 -23.20 4.83
CA ASP A 4 11.35 -23.98 4.52
C ASP A 4 10.34 -23.77 3.55
N VAL A 5 9.98 -24.66 2.96
CA VAL A 5 9.11 -24.58 1.86
C VAL A 5 7.77 -24.09 2.23
N GLY A 6 7.35 -24.43 3.40
CA GLY A 6 6.09 -23.95 3.89
C GLY A 6 6.04 -22.46 4.00
N HIS A 7 7.18 -21.86 4.18
CA HIS A 7 7.25 -20.41 4.28
C HIS A 7 6.89 -19.73 2.97
N LEU A 8 7.18 -20.34 1.88
CA LEU A 8 6.83 -19.78 0.59
C LEU A 8 5.33 -19.71 0.42
N ILE A 9 4.63 -20.72 0.91
CA ILE A 9 3.18 -20.73 0.85
C ILE A 9 2.60 -19.59 1.66
N HIS A 10 3.17 -19.35 2.83
CA HIS A 10 2.70 -18.26 3.67
C HIS A 10 2.98 -16.90 3.04
N ALA A 11 4.11 -16.78 2.37
CA ALA A 11 4.43 -15.53 1.69
C ALA A 11 3.40 -15.22 0.61
N ASP A 12 2.96 -16.24 -0.13
CA ASP A 12 1.93 -16.05 -1.14
C ASP A 12 0.64 -15.53 -0.54
N ARG A 13 0.27 -16.00 0.64
CA ARG A 13 -0.94 -15.56 1.30
C ARG A 13 -0.87 -14.13 1.79
N ARG A 14 0.33 -13.62 2.03
CA ARG A 14 0.51 -12.26 2.53
C ARG A 14 0.04 -11.20 1.56
N PHE A 15 0.05 -11.50 0.31
CA PHE A 15 -0.31 -10.48 -0.67
C PHE A 15 -1.55 -10.88 -1.45
N SER A 16 -2.45 -11.58 -0.77
CA SER A 16 -3.68 -12.06 -1.40
C SER A 16 -4.63 -10.91 -1.76
N PRO A 17 -5.22 -10.95 -2.95
CA PRO A 17 -6.23 -9.95 -3.32
C PRO A 17 -7.53 -10.22 -2.58
N PRO A 18 -8.40 -9.23 -2.47
CA PRO A 18 -8.21 -7.89 -3.01
C PRO A 18 -7.40 -7.02 -2.05
N TRP A 19 -6.70 -6.04 -2.61
CA TRP A 19 -6.01 -5.04 -1.80
C TRP A 19 -6.94 -3.86 -1.63
N THR A 20 -6.94 -3.27 -0.43
CA THR A 20 -7.80 -2.15 -0.08
C THR A 20 -6.97 -0.96 0.36
N VAL A 21 -7.58 0.22 0.30
CA VAL A 21 -6.93 1.46 0.72
C VAL A 21 -7.76 2.07 1.84
N GLU A 22 -7.11 2.46 2.92
CA GLU A 22 -7.77 3.21 3.99
C GLU A 22 -6.91 4.39 4.41
N GLU A 23 -7.59 5.47 4.80
CA GLU A 23 -6.92 6.63 5.35
C GLU A 23 -6.76 6.46 6.85
N TYR A 24 -5.60 6.80 7.38
CA TYR A 24 -5.36 6.71 8.81
C TYR A 24 -5.06 8.07 9.41
N ARG A 25 -6.02 8.57 10.18
CA ARG A 25 -5.91 9.79 10.99
C ARG A 25 -5.41 11.05 10.26
N GLY A 26 -5.64 11.13 8.98
CA GLY A 26 -5.16 12.27 8.22
C GLY A 26 -3.66 12.34 8.06
N ILE A 27 -2.96 11.22 8.26
CA ILE A 27 -1.51 11.15 8.21
C ILE A 27 -1.01 10.38 6.99
N PHE A 28 -1.63 9.24 6.73
CA PHE A 28 -1.21 8.42 5.59
C PHE A 28 -2.38 7.57 5.09
N PHE A 29 -2.21 7.04 3.87
CA PHE A 29 -3.06 5.97 3.39
C PHE A 29 -2.30 4.67 3.54
N ILE A 30 -3.02 3.62 3.91
CA ILE A 30 -2.41 2.30 4.03
C ILE A 30 -3.08 1.37 3.03
N VAL A 31 -2.27 0.63 2.30
CA VAL A 31 -2.76 -0.40 1.38
C VAL A 31 -2.59 -1.73 2.09
N ARG A 32 -3.69 -2.49 2.21
CA ARG A 32 -3.67 -3.79 2.89
C ARG A 32 -4.13 -4.88 1.95
N ASP A 33 -3.62 -6.07 2.15
CA ASP A 33 -4.10 -7.24 1.41
C ASP A 33 -5.36 -7.80 2.06
N ALA A 34 -5.90 -8.89 1.52
CA ALA A 34 -7.13 -9.49 2.02
C ALA A 34 -7.01 -9.98 3.46
N ASN A 35 -5.81 -10.28 3.91
CA ASN A 35 -5.55 -10.77 5.26
C ASN A 35 -5.09 -9.65 6.20
N LYS A 36 -5.24 -8.40 5.76
CA LYS A 36 -4.92 -7.21 6.56
C LYS A 36 -3.43 -6.93 6.73
N PHE A 37 -2.57 -7.63 6.01
CA PHE A 37 -1.16 -7.28 6.01
C PHE A 37 -0.97 -5.96 5.27
N ALA A 38 -0.12 -5.10 5.79
CA ALA A 38 0.19 -3.84 5.14
C ALA A 38 1.12 -4.08 3.96
N VAL A 39 0.68 -3.59 2.80
CA VAL A 39 1.49 -3.66 1.59
C VAL A 39 2.31 -2.39 1.45
N ALA A 40 1.71 -1.24 1.77
CA ALA A 40 2.38 0.05 1.63
C ALA A 40 1.74 1.10 2.51
N TYR A 41 2.54 2.10 2.86
CA TYR A 41 2.09 3.30 3.55
C TYR A 41 2.43 4.48 2.66
N VAL A 42 1.45 5.35 2.40
CA VAL A 42 1.66 6.54 1.56
C VAL A 42 1.35 7.76 2.38
N TYR A 43 2.39 8.44 2.84
CA TYR A 43 2.26 9.60 3.72
C TYR A 43 1.95 10.87 2.93
N PHE A 44 1.21 11.77 3.56
CA PHE A 44 0.89 13.06 2.95
C PHE A 44 0.85 14.14 4.02
N GLU A 45 0.78 15.39 3.57
CA GLU A 45 0.64 16.54 4.46
C GLU A 45 -0.31 17.53 3.82
N SER A 46 -1.35 17.92 4.54
CA SER A 46 -2.36 18.84 4.02
C SER A 46 -1.95 20.30 4.16
N GLU A 47 -1.15 20.61 5.16
CA GLU A 47 -0.70 21.98 5.43
C GLU A 47 0.44 22.35 4.48
N PRO A 48 0.27 23.35 3.59
CA PRO A 48 1.27 23.63 2.56
C PRO A 48 2.68 23.89 3.07
N GLY A 49 2.82 24.65 4.14
CA GLY A 49 4.15 24.95 4.68
C GLY A 49 4.85 23.70 5.18
N ARG A 50 4.14 22.87 5.93
CA ARG A 50 4.70 21.63 6.45
C ARG A 50 4.96 20.62 5.33
N ARG A 51 4.12 20.63 4.30
CA ARG A 51 4.27 19.72 3.18
C ARG A 51 5.59 19.98 2.44
N VAL A 52 5.89 21.25 2.18
CA VAL A 52 7.13 21.62 1.52
C VAL A 52 8.33 21.28 2.40
N ALA A 53 8.26 21.62 3.68
CA ALA A 53 9.35 21.36 4.61
C ALA A 53 9.66 19.88 4.77
N ALA A 54 8.63 19.05 4.83
CA ALA A 54 8.79 17.62 5.00
C ALA A 54 8.95 16.88 3.67
N LYS A 55 8.80 17.58 2.55
CA LYS A 55 8.88 17.00 1.21
C LYS A 55 7.87 15.88 1.01
N LEU A 56 6.68 16.09 1.53
CA LEU A 56 5.59 15.15 1.38
C LEU A 56 4.63 15.61 0.29
N MET A 57 3.85 14.70 -0.21
CA MET A 57 2.87 14.98 -1.26
C MET A 57 1.56 15.47 -0.66
N THR A 58 0.66 15.93 -1.51
CA THR A 58 -0.68 16.31 -1.08
C THR A 58 -1.49 15.05 -0.78
N LYS A 59 -2.57 15.23 -0.01
CA LYS A 59 -3.47 14.11 0.29
C LYS A 59 -4.04 13.50 -0.99
N ASP A 60 -4.42 14.35 -1.95
CA ASP A 60 -5.02 13.86 -3.19
C ASP A 60 -4.03 13.02 -3.99
N ASP A 61 -2.78 13.47 -4.08
CA ASP A 61 -1.76 12.70 -4.78
C ASP A 61 -1.49 11.38 -4.07
N ALA A 62 -1.43 11.40 -2.74
CA ALA A 62 -1.20 10.19 -1.96
C ALA A 62 -2.34 9.18 -2.17
N ARG A 63 -3.58 9.67 -2.22
CA ARG A 63 -4.73 8.81 -2.45
C ARG A 63 -4.64 8.14 -3.81
N LYS A 64 -4.26 8.90 -4.84
CA LYS A 64 -4.13 8.35 -6.19
C LYS A 64 -3.02 7.31 -6.27
N ILE A 65 -1.91 7.57 -5.60
CA ILE A 65 -0.80 6.63 -5.58
C ILE A 65 -1.20 5.36 -4.85
N ALA A 66 -1.86 5.49 -3.69
CA ALA A 66 -2.32 4.32 -2.94
C ALA A 66 -3.31 3.50 -3.75
N ALA A 67 -4.23 4.16 -4.46
CA ALA A 67 -5.18 3.47 -5.32
C ALA A 67 -4.46 2.72 -6.45
N GLY A 68 -3.40 3.33 -7.00
CA GLY A 68 -2.60 2.67 -8.02
C GLY A 68 -1.90 1.43 -7.49
N ILE A 69 -1.37 1.52 -6.28
CA ILE A 69 -0.73 0.37 -5.64
C ILE A 69 -1.74 -0.75 -5.44
N ALA A 70 -2.95 -0.39 -4.99
CA ALA A 70 -4.00 -1.39 -4.76
C ALA A 70 -4.39 -2.13 -6.04
N LYS A 71 -4.20 -1.52 -7.19
CA LYS A 71 -4.50 -2.15 -8.47
C LYS A 71 -3.33 -2.89 -9.09
N LEU A 72 -2.16 -2.75 -8.49
CA LEU A 72 -0.93 -3.27 -9.07
C LEU A 72 -0.95 -4.78 -9.29
N LEU A 73 -1.48 -5.52 -8.32
CA LEU A 73 -1.54 -6.96 -8.42
C LEU A 73 -2.36 -7.41 -9.63
N GLU A 74 -3.49 -6.74 -9.87
CA GLU A 74 -4.33 -7.04 -11.01
C GLU A 74 -3.60 -6.76 -12.32
N LEU A 75 -2.90 -5.63 -12.37
CA LEU A 75 -2.13 -5.27 -13.55
C LEU A 75 -1.03 -6.28 -13.82
N LEU A 76 -0.35 -6.74 -12.78
CA LEU A 76 0.70 -7.73 -12.93
C LEU A 76 0.15 -9.05 -13.44
N LYS A 77 -1.04 -9.43 -13.01
CA LYS A 77 -1.66 -10.65 -13.49
C LYS A 77 -1.94 -10.60 -14.99
N ARG A 78 -2.29 -9.44 -15.50
CA ARG A 78 -2.57 -9.29 -16.92
C ARG A 78 -1.35 -9.43 -17.78
N LEU A 79 -0.17 -9.24 -17.22
CA LEU A 79 1.09 -9.36 -17.94
C LEU A 79 1.56 -10.80 -18.04
N GLN A 80 0.95 -11.66 -17.29
CA GLN A 80 1.26 -13.08 -17.34
C GLN A 80 0.33 -13.79 -18.30
#